data_b16e4e6645b5eb53497122d8869a8581
#
_entry.id   b16e4e6645b5eb53497122d8869a8581
#
_cell.length_a   1.000
_cell.length_b   1.000
_cell.length_c   1.000
_cell.angle_alpha   90.00
_cell.angle_beta   90.00
_cell.angle_gamma   90.00
#
_symmetry.space_group_name_H-M   'P 1'
#
loop_
_entity.id
_entity.type
_entity.pdbx_description
1 polymer ?
#
loop_
_entity_poly.entity_id
_entity_poly.type
_entity_poly.pdbx_seq_one_letter_code
_entity_poly.pdbx_strand_id
1 'polypeptide(L)'
;MTSTRQLAAIMFTDIVGYTEMMQNDEAKAVGIIKKYTANLDRIVSSHHGKVNNYYGDGSLCTFSSATDAVQCALELQQNLREAPSVPLRIGLHIGEVLFEEGKALGDGVNIASRIQTLGIANSVLLSAEIHDKIKNNPALSTASLGTFHFKNVSRPHEVFALATPGLAIPEKKQITGKLKTKPIAYRNFILIGLIGILAAFGLWTRMNNSKTTLASTEHAIAVLPFTDMSRQQDQAFFSDGLTEDIITQLAKIKAFKVTSRTSVMRYKHQDKSLKDIGEELGTQYILEGSVQVAGEMVRITAQLIQASTDEHLW
;
A
#
# COMPACT_ATOMS: atom_id res chain seq x y z
N MET A 1 -13.60 26.19 0.91
CA MET A 1 -13.24 25.09 0.00
C MET A 1 -14.39 24.10 -0.01
N THR A 2 -15.04 23.87 -1.15
CA THR A 2 -16.24 23.01 -1.24
C THR A 2 -15.79 21.58 -1.53
N SER A 3 -15.83 20.72 -0.53
CA SER A 3 -15.72 19.29 -0.76
C SER A 3 -17.07 18.76 -1.23
N THR A 4 -17.08 18.02 -2.35
CA THR A 4 -18.30 17.44 -2.92
C THR A 4 -18.22 15.94 -2.91
N ARG A 5 -19.21 15.28 -2.28
CA ARG A 5 -19.33 13.83 -2.25
C ARG A 5 -20.36 13.39 -3.29
N GLN A 6 -19.98 12.45 -4.16
CA GLN A 6 -20.90 11.92 -5.17
C GLN A 6 -20.60 10.44 -5.47
N LEU A 7 -21.63 9.73 -5.93
CA LEU A 7 -21.48 8.38 -6.45
C LEU A 7 -20.89 8.43 -7.86
N ALA A 8 -19.82 7.69 -8.12
CA ALA A 8 -19.17 7.61 -9.41
C ALA A 8 -18.71 6.19 -9.76
N ALA A 9 -18.62 5.90 -11.05
CA ALA A 9 -17.83 4.78 -11.51
C ALA A 9 -16.35 5.20 -11.53
N ILE A 10 -15.51 4.41 -10.88
CA ILE A 10 -14.10 4.67 -10.63
C ILE A 10 -13.30 3.66 -11.45
N MET A 11 -12.36 4.15 -12.24
CA MET A 11 -11.44 3.34 -13.01
C MET A 11 -10.00 3.57 -12.54
N PHE A 12 -9.35 2.52 -12.08
CA PHE A 12 -7.91 2.49 -11.85
C PHE A 12 -7.23 1.74 -12.99
N THR A 13 -6.13 2.29 -13.46
CA THR A 13 -5.29 1.69 -14.49
C THR A 13 -3.85 1.62 -14.01
N ASP A 14 -3.06 0.69 -14.57
CA ASP A 14 -1.66 0.53 -14.21
C ASP A 14 -0.92 -0.30 -15.27
N ILE A 15 0.31 0.09 -15.60
CA ILE A 15 1.16 -0.61 -16.57
C ILE A 15 1.93 -1.72 -15.86
N VAL A 16 1.65 -2.97 -16.21
CA VAL A 16 2.29 -4.13 -15.59
C VAL A 16 3.77 -4.18 -15.93
N GLY A 17 4.63 -4.26 -14.89
CA GLY A 17 6.07 -4.40 -15.05
C GLY A 17 6.80 -3.11 -15.46
N TYR A 18 6.19 -1.92 -15.30
CA TYR A 18 6.80 -0.65 -15.69
C TYR A 18 8.14 -0.39 -15.00
N THR A 19 8.26 -0.65 -13.72
CA THR A 19 9.52 -0.47 -12.97
C THR A 19 10.66 -1.32 -13.54
N GLU A 20 10.39 -2.59 -13.88
CA GLU A 20 11.37 -3.48 -14.51
C GLU A 20 11.73 -2.99 -15.92
N MET A 21 10.73 -2.49 -16.65
CA MET A 21 10.93 -1.93 -17.98
C MET A 21 11.81 -0.68 -17.95
N MET A 22 11.61 0.20 -16.97
CA MET A 22 12.46 1.38 -16.75
C MET A 22 13.90 1.02 -16.42
N GLN A 23 14.12 -0.06 -15.67
CA GLN A 23 15.48 -0.52 -15.35
C GLN A 23 16.19 -1.15 -16.54
N ASN A 24 15.46 -1.84 -17.42
CA ASN A 24 16.04 -2.56 -18.56
C ASN A 24 16.16 -1.71 -19.82
N ASP A 25 15.21 -0.81 -20.08
CA ASP A 25 15.15 0.05 -21.27
C ASP A 25 14.30 1.30 -20.99
N GLU A 26 14.96 2.34 -20.48
CA GLU A 26 14.32 3.61 -20.13
C GLU A 26 13.65 4.27 -21.35
N ALA A 27 14.30 4.27 -22.53
CA ALA A 27 13.75 4.89 -23.73
C ALA A 27 12.43 4.23 -24.15
N LYS A 28 12.37 2.90 -24.09
CA LYS A 28 11.16 2.13 -24.35
C LYS A 28 10.07 2.42 -23.32
N ALA A 29 10.41 2.45 -22.03
CA ALA A 29 9.47 2.74 -20.96
C ALA A 29 8.87 4.15 -21.08
N VAL A 30 9.68 5.15 -21.40
CA VAL A 30 9.24 6.53 -21.69
C VAL A 30 8.32 6.58 -22.94
N GLY A 31 8.60 5.80 -23.97
CA GLY A 31 7.72 5.67 -25.14
C GLY A 31 6.36 5.06 -24.79
N ILE A 32 6.35 4.05 -23.94
CA ILE A 32 5.13 3.36 -23.46
C ILE A 32 4.28 4.29 -22.60
N ILE A 33 4.85 5.01 -21.64
CA ILE A 33 4.09 5.93 -20.80
C ILE A 33 3.50 7.09 -21.62
N LYS A 34 4.22 7.62 -22.58
CA LYS A 34 3.72 8.66 -23.49
C LYS A 34 2.53 8.16 -24.31
N LYS A 35 2.62 6.95 -24.89
CA LYS A 35 1.51 6.33 -25.64
C LYS A 35 0.30 6.12 -24.73
N TYR A 36 0.51 5.59 -23.54
CA TYR A 36 -0.54 5.37 -22.55
C TYR A 36 -1.25 6.68 -22.19
N THR A 37 -0.52 7.72 -21.78
CA THR A 37 -1.09 9.00 -21.34
C THR A 37 -1.91 9.68 -22.45
N ALA A 38 -1.36 9.74 -23.66
CA ALA A 38 -2.05 10.33 -24.81
C ALA A 38 -3.36 9.61 -25.16
N ASN A 39 -3.38 8.27 -25.09
CA ASN A 39 -4.59 7.49 -25.33
C ASN A 39 -5.60 7.64 -24.17
N LEU A 40 -5.10 7.63 -22.91
CA LEU A 40 -5.94 7.77 -21.75
C LEU A 40 -6.75 9.07 -21.79
N ASP A 41 -6.08 10.22 -21.94
CA ASP A 41 -6.75 11.53 -21.95
C ASP A 41 -7.82 11.64 -23.04
N ARG A 42 -7.48 11.18 -24.24
CA ARG A 42 -8.40 11.21 -25.38
C ARG A 42 -9.60 10.30 -25.16
N ILE A 43 -9.38 9.04 -24.76
CA ILE A 43 -10.44 8.04 -24.66
C ILE A 43 -11.32 8.28 -23.43
N VAL A 44 -10.73 8.66 -22.27
CA VAL A 44 -11.51 9.01 -21.08
C VAL A 44 -12.46 10.18 -21.39
N SER A 45 -11.97 11.22 -22.08
CA SER A 45 -12.79 12.37 -22.46
C SER A 45 -13.89 12.01 -23.46
N SER A 46 -13.64 11.12 -24.44
CA SER A 46 -14.65 10.68 -25.41
C SER A 46 -15.78 9.87 -24.78
N HIS A 47 -15.52 9.21 -23.62
CA HIS A 47 -16.51 8.50 -22.82
C HIS A 47 -17.04 9.32 -21.63
N HIS A 48 -17.02 10.64 -21.69
CA HIS A 48 -17.54 11.56 -20.67
C HIS A 48 -16.92 11.37 -19.27
N GLY A 49 -15.70 10.80 -19.22
CA GLY A 49 -14.94 10.60 -18.02
C GLY A 49 -14.00 11.76 -17.71
N LYS A 50 -13.42 11.74 -16.54
CA LYS A 50 -12.39 12.67 -16.09
C LYS A 50 -11.20 11.92 -15.56
N VAL A 51 -9.99 12.25 -16.02
CA VAL A 51 -8.73 11.83 -15.38
C VAL A 51 -8.52 12.73 -14.16
N ASN A 52 -8.57 12.15 -12.96
CA ASN A 52 -8.43 12.88 -11.70
C ASN A 52 -6.98 12.97 -11.26
N ASN A 53 -6.23 11.85 -11.36
CA ASN A 53 -4.85 11.77 -10.91
C ASN A 53 -4.05 10.82 -11.79
N TYR A 54 -2.77 11.14 -11.98
CA TYR A 54 -1.74 10.23 -12.46
C TYR A 54 -0.87 9.77 -11.29
N TYR A 55 -0.55 8.49 -11.24
CA TYR A 55 0.29 7.85 -10.21
C TYR A 55 1.45 7.12 -10.90
N GLY A 56 2.43 7.88 -11.41
CA GLY A 56 3.53 7.29 -12.16
C GLY A 56 3.05 6.55 -13.42
N ASP A 57 3.03 5.22 -13.37
CA ASP A 57 2.61 4.32 -14.43
C ASP A 57 1.12 3.95 -14.43
N GLY A 58 0.35 4.55 -13.53
CA GLY A 58 -1.08 4.33 -13.42
C GLY A 58 -1.90 5.61 -13.37
N SER A 59 -3.22 5.49 -13.37
CA SER A 59 -4.13 6.62 -13.24
C SER A 59 -5.44 6.28 -12.53
N LEU A 60 -6.07 7.33 -12.02
CA LEU A 60 -7.43 7.33 -11.47
C LEU A 60 -8.34 8.17 -12.36
N CYS A 61 -9.38 7.54 -12.87
CA CYS A 61 -10.42 8.21 -13.66
C CYS A 61 -11.79 8.00 -13.02
N THR A 62 -12.69 8.94 -13.22
CA THR A 62 -14.08 8.86 -12.74
C THR A 62 -15.06 9.14 -13.87
N PHE A 63 -16.23 8.46 -13.78
CA PHE A 63 -17.32 8.57 -14.75
C PHE A 63 -18.64 8.66 -14.00
N SER A 64 -19.62 9.34 -14.60
CA SER A 64 -20.99 9.35 -14.10
C SER A 64 -21.77 8.08 -14.44
N SER A 65 -21.33 7.32 -15.46
CA SER A 65 -21.93 6.10 -15.96
C SER A 65 -20.99 4.91 -15.87
N ALA A 66 -21.48 3.79 -15.32
CA ALA A 66 -20.77 2.50 -15.33
C ALA A 66 -20.53 1.97 -16.75
N THR A 67 -21.49 2.16 -17.64
CA THR A 67 -21.39 1.72 -19.04
C THR A 67 -20.28 2.47 -19.76
N ASP A 68 -20.21 3.80 -19.58
CA ASP A 68 -19.16 4.63 -20.19
C ASP A 68 -17.78 4.23 -19.68
N ALA A 69 -17.66 3.96 -18.35
CA ALA A 69 -16.41 3.48 -17.75
C ALA A 69 -15.94 2.14 -18.35
N VAL A 70 -16.86 1.19 -18.55
CA VAL A 70 -16.55 -0.12 -19.14
C VAL A 70 -16.20 0.00 -20.62
N GLN A 71 -16.93 0.81 -21.40
CA GLN A 71 -16.62 1.05 -22.80
C GLN A 71 -15.27 1.76 -22.97
N CYS A 72 -14.99 2.75 -22.12
CA CYS A 72 -13.67 3.40 -22.06
C CYS A 72 -12.56 2.39 -21.80
N ALA A 73 -12.73 1.50 -20.81
CA ALA A 73 -11.75 0.46 -20.50
C ALA A 73 -11.50 -0.50 -21.67
N LEU A 74 -12.56 -0.88 -22.39
CA LEU A 74 -12.45 -1.72 -23.61
C LEU A 74 -11.69 -1.01 -24.71
N GLU A 75 -12.04 0.23 -25.03
CA GLU A 75 -11.38 1.01 -26.06
C GLU A 75 -9.90 1.24 -25.74
N LEU A 76 -9.57 1.55 -24.46
CA LEU A 76 -8.19 1.65 -23.99
C LEU A 76 -7.40 0.36 -24.24
N GLN A 77 -7.94 -0.79 -23.85
CA GLN A 77 -7.28 -2.07 -24.05
C GLN A 77 -7.07 -2.39 -25.54
N GLN A 78 -8.03 -2.06 -26.39
CA GLN A 78 -7.92 -2.25 -27.84
C GLN A 78 -6.81 -1.38 -28.44
N ASN A 79 -6.82 -0.07 -28.16
CA ASN A 79 -5.83 0.88 -28.70
C ASN A 79 -4.40 0.64 -28.18
N LEU A 80 -4.28 0.20 -26.93
CA LEU A 80 -2.98 -0.01 -26.29
C LEU A 80 -2.35 -1.38 -26.59
N ARG A 81 -3.09 -2.27 -27.25
CA ARG A 81 -2.59 -3.56 -27.74
C ARG A 81 -1.72 -3.41 -28.97
N GLU A 82 -1.97 -2.43 -29.83
CA GLU A 82 -1.16 -2.16 -31.00
C GLU A 82 0.29 -1.82 -30.65
N ALA A 83 1.21 -2.13 -31.57
CA ALA A 83 2.64 -1.89 -31.33
C ALA A 83 2.99 -0.38 -31.25
N PRO A 84 3.84 0.06 -30.31
CA PRO A 84 4.36 -0.69 -29.17
C PRO A 84 3.24 -0.97 -28.15
N SER A 85 3.05 -2.23 -27.81
CA SER A 85 1.94 -2.63 -26.90
C SER A 85 2.21 -2.17 -25.47
N VAL A 86 1.16 -1.67 -24.81
CA VAL A 86 1.19 -1.27 -23.40
C VAL A 86 0.49 -2.35 -22.56
N PRO A 87 1.20 -3.03 -21.65
CA PRO A 87 0.62 -4.10 -20.85
C PRO A 87 -0.24 -3.54 -19.70
N LEU A 88 -1.41 -2.99 -20.04
CA LEU A 88 -2.28 -2.31 -19.08
C LEU A 88 -3.16 -3.31 -18.33
N ARG A 89 -3.40 -3.08 -17.04
CA ARG A 89 -4.45 -3.71 -16.24
C ARG A 89 -5.38 -2.63 -15.70
N ILE A 90 -6.69 -2.95 -15.68
CA ILE A 90 -7.74 -2.00 -15.31
C ILE A 90 -8.63 -2.62 -14.24
N GLY A 91 -9.01 -1.83 -13.23
CA GLY A 91 -9.99 -2.17 -12.21
C GLY A 91 -11.08 -1.12 -12.13
N LEU A 92 -12.35 -1.57 -12.10
CA LEU A 92 -13.54 -0.74 -12.08
C LEU A 92 -14.42 -1.04 -10.86
N HIS A 93 -14.89 0.03 -10.19
CA HIS A 93 -15.83 -0.06 -9.08
C HIS A 93 -16.78 1.13 -9.07
N ILE A 94 -18.00 0.96 -8.51
CA ILE A 94 -18.92 2.06 -8.22
C ILE A 94 -18.88 2.32 -6.73
N GLY A 95 -18.58 3.55 -6.34
CA GLY A 95 -18.56 3.96 -4.95
C GLY A 95 -18.66 5.46 -4.74
N GLU A 96 -18.84 5.85 -3.50
CA GLU A 96 -18.78 7.27 -3.12
C GLU A 96 -17.37 7.80 -3.26
N VAL A 97 -17.25 8.96 -3.89
CA VAL A 97 -16.00 9.71 -4.08
C VAL A 97 -16.15 11.09 -3.46
N LEU A 98 -15.22 11.46 -2.63
CA LEU A 98 -15.05 12.82 -2.13
C LEU A 98 -14.07 13.56 -3.05
N PHE A 99 -14.54 14.62 -3.69
CA PHE A 99 -13.69 15.49 -4.49
C PHE A 99 -13.27 16.69 -3.65
N GLU A 100 -11.98 16.83 -3.42
CA GLU A 100 -11.37 17.91 -2.66
C GLU A 100 -10.09 18.37 -3.37
N GLU A 101 -10.01 19.67 -3.68
CA GLU A 101 -8.86 20.29 -4.38
C GLU A 101 -8.45 19.55 -5.67
N GLY A 102 -9.42 19.01 -6.42
CA GLY A 102 -9.17 18.27 -7.65
C GLY A 102 -8.78 16.81 -7.46
N LYS A 103 -8.60 16.35 -6.20
CA LYS A 103 -8.31 14.96 -5.85
C LYS A 103 -9.58 14.18 -5.60
N ALA A 104 -9.58 12.92 -5.97
CA ALA A 104 -10.66 11.98 -5.69
C ALA A 104 -10.24 11.05 -4.55
N LEU A 105 -10.99 11.03 -3.45
CA LEU A 105 -10.71 10.30 -2.22
C LEU A 105 -11.92 9.46 -1.82
N GLY A 106 -11.73 8.41 -1.02
CA GLY A 106 -12.82 7.61 -0.43
C GLY A 106 -12.62 6.11 -0.54
N ASP A 107 -13.49 5.36 0.14
CA ASP A 107 -13.42 3.87 0.15
C ASP A 107 -13.61 3.29 -1.25
N GLY A 108 -14.48 3.88 -2.09
CA GLY A 108 -14.65 3.44 -3.46
C GLY A 108 -13.38 3.51 -4.28
N VAL A 109 -12.55 4.54 -4.07
CA VAL A 109 -11.23 4.69 -4.72
C VAL A 109 -10.29 3.57 -4.28
N ASN A 110 -10.26 3.25 -2.97
CA ASN A 110 -9.45 2.16 -2.44
C ASN A 110 -9.87 0.79 -3.00
N ILE A 111 -11.18 0.53 -3.08
CA ILE A 111 -11.71 -0.73 -3.61
C ILE A 111 -11.34 -0.88 -5.10
N ALA A 112 -11.53 0.16 -5.92
CA ALA A 112 -11.16 0.14 -7.34
C ALA A 112 -9.66 -0.17 -7.53
N SER A 113 -8.79 0.45 -6.74
CA SER A 113 -7.35 0.18 -6.74
C SER A 113 -7.04 -1.28 -6.36
N ARG A 114 -7.73 -1.86 -5.35
CA ARG A 114 -7.55 -3.26 -4.96
C ARG A 114 -8.01 -4.23 -6.02
N ILE A 115 -9.13 -3.96 -6.69
CA ILE A 115 -9.61 -4.75 -7.83
C ILE A 115 -8.56 -4.72 -8.95
N GLN A 116 -8.03 -3.54 -9.30
CA GLN A 116 -7.00 -3.38 -10.31
C GLN A 116 -5.75 -4.23 -10.00
N THR A 117 -5.30 -4.30 -8.73
CA THR A 117 -4.13 -5.09 -8.35
C THR A 117 -4.29 -6.60 -8.55
N LEU A 118 -5.50 -7.13 -8.58
CA LEU A 118 -5.76 -8.53 -8.93
C LEU A 118 -5.54 -8.81 -10.42
N GLY A 119 -5.62 -7.77 -11.26
CA GLY A 119 -5.49 -7.87 -12.72
C GLY A 119 -4.09 -8.30 -13.19
N ILE A 120 -4.05 -8.87 -14.38
CA ILE A 120 -2.83 -9.15 -15.17
C ILE A 120 -2.81 -8.21 -16.38
N ALA A 121 -1.71 -8.19 -17.12
CA ALA A 121 -1.64 -7.42 -18.37
C ALA A 121 -2.81 -7.76 -19.29
N ASN A 122 -3.41 -6.75 -19.91
CA ASN A 122 -4.56 -6.83 -20.81
C ASN A 122 -5.86 -7.32 -20.15
N SER A 123 -6.00 -7.23 -18.82
CA SER A 123 -7.25 -7.57 -18.11
C SER A 123 -8.05 -6.33 -17.73
N VAL A 124 -9.38 -6.47 -17.70
CA VAL A 124 -10.31 -5.50 -17.12
C VAL A 124 -11.14 -6.21 -16.06
N LEU A 125 -10.99 -5.78 -14.81
CA LEU A 125 -11.68 -6.36 -13.66
C LEU A 125 -12.76 -5.42 -13.14
N LEU A 126 -13.87 -5.99 -12.71
CA LEU A 126 -15.08 -5.28 -12.32
C LEU A 126 -15.53 -5.72 -10.95
N SER A 127 -16.00 -4.79 -10.13
CA SER A 127 -16.79 -5.15 -8.95
C SER A 127 -18.19 -5.65 -9.33
N ALA A 128 -18.87 -6.30 -8.36
CA ALA A 128 -20.25 -6.73 -8.54
C ALA A 128 -21.18 -5.57 -8.90
N GLU A 129 -20.96 -4.38 -8.32
CA GLU A 129 -21.76 -3.18 -8.60
C GLU A 129 -21.64 -2.72 -10.07
N ILE A 130 -20.46 -2.82 -10.68
CA ILE A 130 -20.28 -2.56 -12.12
C ILE A 130 -20.94 -3.68 -12.94
N HIS A 131 -20.67 -4.96 -12.58
CA HIS A 131 -21.26 -6.11 -13.25
C HIS A 131 -22.78 -6.00 -13.34
N ASP A 132 -23.45 -5.67 -12.25
CA ASP A 132 -24.91 -5.53 -12.20
C ASP A 132 -25.46 -4.45 -13.12
N LYS A 133 -24.70 -3.42 -13.43
CA LYS A 133 -25.10 -2.36 -14.38
C LYS A 133 -24.95 -2.77 -15.83
N ILE A 134 -24.07 -3.73 -16.14
CA ILE A 134 -23.76 -4.11 -17.54
C ILE A 134 -24.24 -5.51 -17.93
N LYS A 135 -24.64 -6.38 -16.97
CA LYS A 135 -24.98 -7.79 -17.21
C LYS A 135 -26.06 -8.05 -18.26
N ASN A 136 -26.92 -7.07 -18.49
CA ASN A 136 -27.97 -7.14 -19.49
C ASN A 136 -27.54 -6.68 -20.91
N ASN A 137 -26.29 -6.22 -21.05
CA ASN A 137 -25.76 -5.84 -22.36
C ASN A 137 -25.12 -7.09 -23.05
N PRO A 138 -25.69 -7.58 -24.13
CA PRO A 138 -25.23 -8.82 -24.80
C PRO A 138 -23.80 -8.68 -25.37
N ALA A 139 -23.30 -7.46 -25.58
CA ALA A 139 -21.97 -7.21 -26.09
C ALA A 139 -20.87 -7.30 -24.98
N LEU A 140 -21.27 -7.37 -23.71
CA LEU A 140 -20.36 -7.33 -22.54
C LEU A 140 -20.47 -8.64 -21.75
N SER A 141 -19.66 -9.62 -22.12
CA SER A 141 -19.58 -10.88 -21.36
C SER A 141 -18.66 -10.71 -20.16
N THR A 142 -19.00 -11.35 -19.04
CA THR A 142 -18.19 -11.34 -17.82
C THR A 142 -18.00 -12.74 -17.27
N ALA A 143 -16.89 -12.97 -16.56
CA ALA A 143 -16.58 -14.20 -15.85
C ALA A 143 -16.31 -13.90 -14.37
N SER A 144 -17.00 -14.59 -13.44
CA SER A 144 -16.74 -14.44 -12.01
C SER A 144 -15.38 -15.01 -11.63
N LEU A 145 -14.58 -14.23 -10.92
CA LEU A 145 -13.31 -14.65 -10.34
C LEU A 145 -13.47 -15.11 -8.89
N GLY A 146 -14.65 -14.89 -8.30
CA GLY A 146 -15.00 -15.21 -6.92
C GLY A 146 -14.95 -14.00 -5.99
N THR A 147 -15.03 -14.27 -4.69
CA THR A 147 -15.14 -13.26 -3.63
C THR A 147 -13.79 -13.04 -2.94
N PHE A 148 -13.45 -11.78 -2.72
CA PHE A 148 -12.16 -11.35 -2.16
C PHE A 148 -12.35 -10.48 -0.93
N HIS A 149 -11.48 -10.69 0.08
CA HIS A 149 -11.34 -9.84 1.25
C HIS A 149 -10.17 -8.89 1.05
N PHE A 150 -10.45 -7.61 0.91
CA PHE A 150 -9.41 -6.60 0.75
C PHE A 150 -8.96 -6.07 2.12
N LYS A 151 -7.66 -5.77 2.25
CA LYS A 151 -7.11 -5.18 3.47
C LYS A 151 -7.79 -3.82 3.75
N ASN A 152 -8.26 -3.62 4.98
CA ASN A 152 -8.97 -2.42 5.44
C ASN A 152 -10.32 -2.16 4.76
N VAL A 153 -10.95 -3.19 4.17
CA VAL A 153 -12.31 -3.14 3.64
C VAL A 153 -13.16 -4.12 4.45
N SER A 154 -14.24 -3.61 5.05
CA SER A 154 -15.05 -4.36 6.02
C SER A 154 -15.89 -5.49 5.41
N ARG A 155 -16.20 -5.40 4.12
CA ARG A 155 -17.04 -6.37 3.41
C ARG A 155 -16.25 -7.09 2.32
N PRO A 156 -16.53 -8.38 2.08
CA PRO A 156 -15.99 -9.08 0.93
C PRO A 156 -16.61 -8.54 -0.35
N HIS A 157 -15.84 -8.51 -1.44
CA HIS A 157 -16.28 -8.06 -2.75
C HIS A 157 -16.14 -9.17 -3.76
N GLU A 158 -17.22 -9.46 -4.49
CA GLU A 158 -17.14 -10.33 -5.65
C GLU A 158 -16.55 -9.56 -6.84
N VAL A 159 -15.60 -10.18 -7.53
CA VAL A 159 -14.89 -9.59 -8.66
C VAL A 159 -15.13 -10.41 -9.91
N PHE A 160 -15.37 -9.71 -11.01
CA PHE A 160 -15.58 -10.27 -12.34
C PHE A 160 -14.47 -9.81 -13.28
N ALA A 161 -14.11 -10.64 -14.23
CA ALA A 161 -13.32 -10.23 -15.38
C ALA A 161 -14.24 -9.96 -16.57
N LEU A 162 -13.97 -8.91 -17.32
CA LEU A 162 -14.60 -8.70 -18.61
C LEU A 162 -14.06 -9.75 -19.60
N ALA A 163 -14.95 -10.56 -20.18
CA ALA A 163 -14.61 -11.72 -21.00
C ALA A 163 -14.79 -11.45 -22.51
N THR A 164 -14.59 -10.21 -22.93
CA THR A 164 -14.64 -9.81 -24.33
C THR A 164 -13.41 -10.34 -25.06
N PRO A 165 -13.56 -10.81 -26.33
CA PRO A 165 -12.44 -11.33 -27.12
C PRO A 165 -11.24 -10.39 -27.14
N GLY A 166 -10.07 -10.96 -26.81
CA GLY A 166 -8.81 -10.22 -26.73
C GLY A 166 -8.46 -9.67 -25.34
N LEU A 167 -9.32 -9.75 -24.34
CA LEU A 167 -8.94 -9.46 -22.96
C LEU A 167 -8.44 -10.73 -22.27
N ALA A 168 -7.52 -10.52 -21.34
CA ALA A 168 -6.99 -11.60 -20.51
C ALA A 168 -7.87 -11.79 -19.27
N ILE A 169 -8.18 -13.03 -18.95
CA ILE A 169 -8.90 -13.41 -17.72
C ILE A 169 -7.88 -14.03 -16.77
N PRO A 170 -7.64 -13.43 -15.59
CA PRO A 170 -6.70 -13.98 -14.62
C PRO A 170 -7.15 -15.37 -14.12
N GLU A 171 -6.22 -16.32 -14.05
CA GLU A 171 -6.46 -17.60 -13.39
C GLU A 171 -6.46 -17.47 -11.86
N LYS A 172 -7.23 -18.32 -11.16
CA LYS A 172 -7.28 -18.33 -9.68
C LYS A 172 -5.91 -18.42 -9.03
N LYS A 173 -4.97 -19.16 -9.62
CA LYS A 173 -3.58 -19.27 -9.12
C LYS A 173 -2.83 -17.94 -9.16
N GLN A 174 -3.00 -17.15 -10.21
CA GLN A 174 -2.37 -15.85 -10.40
C GLN A 174 -2.91 -14.82 -9.40
N ILE A 175 -4.20 -14.87 -9.11
CA ILE A 175 -4.87 -13.99 -8.15
C ILE A 175 -4.49 -14.38 -6.71
N THR A 176 -4.54 -15.67 -6.38
CA THR A 176 -4.22 -16.17 -5.03
C THR A 176 -2.76 -15.88 -4.65
N GLY A 177 -1.85 -15.89 -5.62
CA GLY A 177 -0.45 -15.51 -5.43
C GLY A 177 -0.24 -14.04 -5.06
N LYS A 178 -1.12 -13.14 -5.55
CA LYS A 178 -1.08 -11.69 -5.26
C LYS A 178 -1.72 -11.34 -3.91
N LEU A 179 -2.71 -12.11 -3.45
CA LEU A 179 -3.37 -11.92 -2.15
C LEU A 179 -2.59 -12.54 -0.99
N LYS A 180 -1.76 -13.53 -1.27
CA LYS A 180 -0.81 -14.04 -0.29
C LYS A 180 0.31 -13.00 -0.18
N THR A 181 0.31 -12.20 0.91
CA THR A 181 1.58 -11.77 1.47
C THR A 181 2.46 -13.02 1.46
N LYS A 182 3.54 -13.03 0.67
CA LYS A 182 4.50 -14.14 0.68
C LYS A 182 4.75 -14.44 2.15
N PRO A 183 4.45 -15.64 2.67
CA PRO A 183 5.03 -16.02 3.94
C PRO A 183 6.52 -16.02 3.64
N ILE A 184 7.20 -15.03 4.20
CA ILE A 184 8.65 -14.97 4.12
C ILE A 184 9.09 -16.35 4.59
N ALA A 185 9.82 -17.08 3.74
CA ALA A 185 10.31 -18.43 4.01
C ALA A 185 11.29 -18.49 5.20
N TYR A 186 11.40 -17.40 5.93
CA TYR A 186 12.09 -17.25 7.22
C TYR A 186 11.45 -18.06 8.36
N ARG A 187 10.20 -18.55 8.22
CA ARG A 187 9.58 -19.33 9.32
C ARG A 187 10.36 -20.59 9.66
N ASN A 188 10.99 -21.23 8.67
CA ASN A 188 11.83 -22.41 8.92
C ASN A 188 13.24 -22.01 9.40
N PHE A 189 13.80 -20.91 8.93
CA PHE A 189 15.07 -20.37 9.42
C PHE A 189 14.95 -19.75 10.81
N ILE A 190 13.82 -19.09 11.13
CA ILE A 190 13.52 -18.58 12.48
C ILE A 190 13.33 -19.75 13.46
N LEU A 191 12.65 -20.84 13.07
CA LEU A 191 12.51 -22.03 13.91
C LEU A 191 13.86 -22.72 14.17
N ILE A 192 14.72 -22.85 13.17
CA ILE A 192 16.07 -23.44 13.33
C ILE A 192 16.95 -22.50 14.15
N GLY A 193 16.89 -21.18 13.91
CA GLY A 193 17.59 -20.17 14.71
C GLY A 193 17.10 -20.14 16.16
N LEU A 194 15.79 -20.23 16.39
CA LEU A 194 15.20 -20.24 17.74
C LEU A 194 15.58 -21.52 18.51
N ILE A 195 15.60 -22.68 17.85
CA ILE A 195 16.04 -23.94 18.45
C ILE A 195 17.54 -23.90 18.77
N GLY A 196 18.35 -23.30 17.88
CA GLY A 196 19.78 -23.08 18.12
C GLY A 196 20.05 -22.13 19.30
N ILE A 197 19.31 -21.03 19.40
CA ILE A 197 19.40 -20.06 20.50
C ILE A 197 18.88 -20.66 21.80
N LEU A 198 17.79 -21.44 21.78
CA LEU A 198 17.27 -22.13 22.97
C LEU A 198 18.23 -23.24 23.46
N ALA A 199 18.88 -23.95 22.55
CA ALA A 199 19.90 -24.94 22.90
C ALA A 199 21.16 -24.27 23.48
N ALA A 200 21.65 -23.21 22.88
CA ALA A 200 22.78 -22.42 23.38
C ALA A 200 22.46 -21.75 24.72
N PHE A 201 21.23 -21.20 24.88
CA PHE A 201 20.74 -20.62 26.12
C PHE A 201 20.57 -21.69 27.23
N GLY A 202 20.06 -22.87 26.89
CA GLY A 202 19.95 -23.99 27.82
C GLY A 202 21.32 -24.55 28.30
N LEU A 203 22.32 -24.57 27.42
CA LEU A 203 23.70 -24.90 27.79
C LEU A 203 24.33 -23.78 28.64
N TRP A 204 24.11 -22.52 28.30
CA TRP A 204 24.64 -21.38 29.05
C TRP A 204 24.04 -21.27 30.47
N THR A 205 22.71 -21.48 30.61
CA THR A 205 22.05 -21.50 31.93
C THR A 205 22.47 -22.65 32.77
N ARG A 206 22.86 -23.79 32.18
CA ARG A 206 23.37 -24.96 32.91
C ARG A 206 24.79 -24.77 33.40
N MET A 207 25.58 -23.91 32.78
CA MET A 207 26.95 -23.57 33.17
C MET A 207 27.03 -22.40 34.18
N ASN A 208 25.97 -21.60 34.29
CA ASN A 208 26.00 -20.36 35.11
C ASN A 208 24.91 -20.38 36.18
N ASN A 209 24.88 -21.44 37.01
CA ASN A 209 23.93 -21.55 38.12
C ASN A 209 24.37 -20.68 39.29
N SER A 210 24.03 -19.39 39.23
CA SER A 210 24.05 -18.48 40.39
C SER A 210 22.74 -17.70 40.41
N LYS A 211 22.04 -17.84 41.51
CA LYS A 211 20.71 -17.33 41.83
C LYS A 211 20.48 -15.90 41.38
N THR A 212 19.48 -15.68 40.52
CA THR A 212 18.79 -14.40 40.47
C THR A 212 17.33 -14.64 40.07
N THR A 213 16.46 -14.06 40.84
CA THR A 213 15.00 -14.04 40.79
C THR A 213 14.47 -13.69 39.38
N LEU A 214 13.53 -14.50 38.87
CA LEU A 214 12.82 -14.26 37.62
C LEU A 214 11.93 -12.99 37.75
N ALA A 215 12.47 -11.85 37.31
CA ALA A 215 11.66 -10.73 36.88
C ALA A 215 11.44 -10.90 35.38
N SER A 216 10.19 -10.99 34.94
CA SER A 216 9.81 -10.93 33.53
C SER A 216 10.28 -9.62 32.93
N THR A 217 11.37 -9.66 32.17
CA THR A 217 11.91 -8.47 31.48
C THR A 217 11.04 -8.17 30.26
N GLU A 218 9.90 -7.52 30.49
CA GLU A 218 9.21 -6.82 29.43
C GLU A 218 10.08 -5.64 29.00
N HIS A 219 10.59 -5.66 27.77
CA HIS A 219 11.39 -4.57 27.24
C HIS A 219 10.48 -3.38 26.90
N ALA A 220 10.51 -2.33 27.71
CA ALA A 220 9.75 -1.11 27.46
C ALA A 220 10.44 -0.27 26.37
N ILE A 221 9.67 0.05 25.32
CA ILE A 221 10.14 0.84 24.17
C ILE A 221 9.21 2.02 23.88
N ALA A 222 9.78 3.19 23.60
CA ALA A 222 9.07 4.35 23.07
C ALA A 222 9.52 4.63 21.62
N VAL A 223 8.58 4.96 20.74
CA VAL A 223 8.87 5.44 19.38
C VAL A 223 8.62 6.94 19.38
N LEU A 224 9.67 7.74 19.26
CA LEU A 224 9.54 9.20 19.17
C LEU A 224 8.98 9.61 17.79
N PRO A 225 8.31 10.77 17.70
CA PRO A 225 7.84 11.30 16.43
C PRO A 225 8.99 11.45 15.44
N PHE A 226 8.84 10.83 14.26
CA PHE A 226 9.83 10.93 13.20
C PHE A 226 9.92 12.36 12.68
N THR A 227 11.14 12.86 12.53
CA THR A 227 11.39 14.22 12.05
C THR A 227 11.26 14.31 10.54
N ASP A 228 10.51 15.29 10.05
CA ASP A 228 10.46 15.60 8.62
C ASP A 228 11.72 16.39 8.22
N MET A 229 12.57 15.78 7.40
CA MET A 229 13.79 16.36 6.81
C MET A 229 13.62 16.68 5.30
N SER A 230 12.39 16.71 4.80
CA SER A 230 12.10 17.10 3.42
C SER A 230 12.41 18.58 3.18
N ARG A 231 12.76 18.95 1.95
CA ARG A 231 13.18 20.34 1.63
C ARG A 231 12.11 21.40 1.95
N GLN A 232 10.83 21.04 1.85
CA GLN A 232 9.71 21.95 2.10
C GLN A 232 9.11 21.79 3.49
N GLN A 233 9.53 20.77 4.25
CA GLN A 233 9.00 20.42 5.58
C GLN A 233 7.46 20.31 5.62
N ASP A 234 6.87 19.88 4.52
CA ASP A 234 5.42 19.77 4.31
C ASP A 234 4.89 18.34 4.49
N GLN A 235 5.76 17.39 4.90
CA GLN A 235 5.44 15.97 5.06
C GLN A 235 5.19 15.58 6.53
N ALA A 236 4.84 16.53 7.39
CA ALA A 236 4.57 16.29 8.80
C ALA A 236 3.46 15.23 9.02
N PHE A 237 2.44 15.22 8.17
CA PHE A 237 1.37 14.21 8.23
C PHE A 237 1.90 12.80 7.91
N PHE A 238 2.81 12.68 6.96
CA PHE A 238 3.42 11.39 6.59
C PHE A 238 4.34 10.87 7.70
N SER A 239 5.18 11.73 8.29
CA SER A 239 6.08 11.34 9.39
C SER A 239 5.30 10.95 10.65
N ASP A 240 4.19 11.63 10.95
CA ASP A 240 3.30 11.29 12.06
C ASP A 240 2.58 9.95 11.83
N GLY A 241 2.12 9.69 10.61
CA GLY A 241 1.51 8.42 10.20
C GLY A 241 2.49 7.25 10.30
N LEU A 242 3.73 7.45 9.83
CA LEU A 242 4.79 6.44 9.95
C LEU A 242 5.08 6.10 11.42
N THR A 243 5.15 7.12 12.30
CA THR A 243 5.34 6.93 13.74
C THR A 243 4.22 6.05 14.33
N GLU A 244 2.96 6.32 13.97
CA GLU A 244 1.80 5.55 14.42
C GLU A 244 1.82 4.10 13.90
N ASP A 245 2.19 3.90 12.65
CA ASP A 245 2.31 2.57 12.05
C ASP A 245 3.39 1.74 12.76
N ILE A 246 4.56 2.33 13.06
CA ILE A 246 5.64 1.65 13.78
C ILE A 246 5.18 1.28 15.20
N ILE A 247 4.56 2.19 15.95
CA ILE A 247 3.99 1.91 17.28
C ILE A 247 3.02 0.73 17.20
N THR A 248 2.12 0.74 16.21
CA THR A 248 1.12 -0.31 16.02
C THR A 248 1.74 -1.67 15.68
N GLN A 249 2.81 -1.71 14.88
CA GLN A 249 3.49 -2.96 14.56
C GLN A 249 4.29 -3.51 15.75
N LEU A 250 5.01 -2.64 16.48
CA LEU A 250 5.76 -3.05 17.67
C LEU A 250 4.84 -3.55 18.78
N ALA A 251 3.66 -2.94 18.96
CA ALA A 251 2.68 -3.37 19.96
C ALA A 251 2.12 -4.79 19.72
N LYS A 252 2.27 -5.35 18.51
CA LYS A 252 1.91 -6.76 18.22
C LYS A 252 2.93 -7.77 18.74
N ILE A 253 4.11 -7.31 19.10
CA ILE A 253 5.20 -8.17 19.60
C ILE A 253 5.07 -8.25 21.11
N LYS A 254 4.65 -9.41 21.62
CA LYS A 254 4.38 -9.62 23.06
C LYS A 254 5.59 -9.39 23.99
N ALA A 255 6.81 -9.38 23.45
CA ALA A 255 8.02 -9.11 24.21
C ALA A 255 8.23 -7.62 24.50
N PHE A 256 7.49 -6.72 23.86
CA PHE A 256 7.63 -5.28 24.02
C PHE A 256 6.43 -4.67 24.73
N LYS A 257 6.70 -3.79 25.68
CA LYS A 257 5.74 -2.85 26.24
C LYS A 257 5.92 -1.51 25.52
N VAL A 258 5.05 -1.23 24.56
CA VAL A 258 5.19 -0.05 23.70
C VAL A 258 4.45 1.15 24.29
N THR A 259 5.12 2.29 24.39
CA THR A 259 4.54 3.55 24.88
C THR A 259 3.51 4.07 23.86
N SER A 260 2.38 4.60 24.36
CA SER A 260 1.30 5.09 23.49
C SER A 260 1.72 6.30 22.65
N ARG A 261 1.12 6.44 21.46
CA ARG A 261 1.31 7.60 20.57
C ARG A 261 1.10 8.93 21.30
N THR A 262 0.01 9.04 22.08
CA THR A 262 -0.32 10.28 22.81
C THR A 262 0.80 10.70 23.78
N SER A 263 1.46 9.73 24.43
CA SER A 263 2.54 10.01 25.36
C SER A 263 3.82 10.47 24.67
N VAL A 264 4.12 9.97 23.48
CA VAL A 264 5.35 10.34 22.75
C VAL A 264 5.20 11.61 21.91
N MET A 265 4.00 11.93 21.42
CA MET A 265 3.77 13.12 20.59
C MET A 265 4.04 14.44 21.30
N ARG A 266 4.02 14.48 22.65
CA ARG A 266 4.39 15.66 23.41
C ARG A 266 5.87 16.04 23.28
N TYR A 267 6.73 15.10 22.87
CA TYR A 267 8.18 15.35 22.67
C TYR A 267 8.50 15.83 21.25
N LYS A 268 7.50 15.96 20.38
CA LYS A 268 7.67 16.54 19.06
C LYS A 268 8.15 18.00 19.19
N HIS A 269 9.29 18.32 18.61
CA HIS A 269 9.93 19.65 18.67
C HIS A 269 10.46 20.07 20.06
N GLN A 270 10.68 19.11 20.97
CA GLN A 270 11.31 19.41 22.26
C GLN A 270 12.81 19.05 22.20
N ASP A 271 13.62 19.97 22.68
CA ASP A 271 15.07 19.78 22.83
C ASP A 271 15.36 19.18 24.21
N LYS A 272 15.07 17.88 24.35
CA LYS A 272 15.19 17.15 25.60
C LYS A 272 16.09 15.94 25.42
N SER A 273 16.93 15.60 26.42
CA SER A 273 17.80 14.43 26.29
C SER A 273 17.00 13.13 26.22
N LEU A 274 17.50 12.14 25.48
CA LEU A 274 16.85 10.84 25.39
C LEU A 274 16.78 10.13 26.74
N LYS A 275 17.76 10.39 27.63
CA LYS A 275 17.76 9.90 28.98
C LYS A 275 16.57 10.43 29.78
N ASP A 276 16.34 11.75 29.76
CA ASP A 276 15.20 12.35 30.46
C ASP A 276 13.85 11.85 29.90
N ILE A 277 13.75 11.72 28.57
CA ILE A 277 12.57 11.17 27.90
C ILE A 277 12.32 9.72 28.34
N GLY A 278 13.39 8.91 28.40
CA GLY A 278 13.32 7.51 28.83
C GLY A 278 12.85 7.37 30.28
N GLU A 279 13.37 8.22 31.18
CA GLU A 279 12.95 8.26 32.59
C GLU A 279 11.48 8.68 32.74
N GLU A 280 11.04 9.74 32.03
CA GLU A 280 9.64 10.22 32.07
C GLU A 280 8.62 9.23 31.49
N LEU A 281 9.01 8.50 30.46
CA LEU A 281 8.16 7.49 29.82
C LEU A 281 8.29 6.11 30.48
N GLY A 282 9.26 5.93 31.37
CA GLY A 282 9.55 4.63 32.00
C GLY A 282 9.98 3.59 30.98
N THR A 283 10.77 3.99 29.94
CA THR A 283 11.20 3.11 28.86
C THR A 283 12.70 2.89 28.89
N GLN A 284 13.14 1.67 28.58
CA GLN A 284 14.55 1.31 28.46
C GLN A 284 15.12 1.64 27.07
N TYR A 285 14.28 1.59 26.05
CA TYR A 285 14.66 1.76 24.66
C TYR A 285 13.85 2.87 24.00
N ILE A 286 14.51 3.64 23.16
CA ILE A 286 13.90 4.69 22.34
C ILE A 286 14.22 4.40 20.89
N LEU A 287 13.18 4.37 20.05
CA LEU A 287 13.30 4.37 18.60
C LEU A 287 13.01 5.78 18.11
N GLU A 288 13.97 6.38 17.43
CA GLU A 288 13.81 7.68 16.77
C GLU A 288 14.18 7.60 15.29
N GLY A 289 13.83 8.61 14.52
CA GLY A 289 14.17 8.62 13.13
C GLY A 289 13.73 9.86 12.37
N SER A 290 14.00 9.83 11.08
CA SER A 290 13.64 10.91 10.16
C SER A 290 13.07 10.37 8.85
N VAL A 291 12.28 11.21 8.22
CA VAL A 291 11.70 11.00 6.89
C VAL A 291 12.18 12.13 5.98
N GLN A 292 12.65 11.79 4.81
CA GLN A 292 13.02 12.73 3.76
C GLN A 292 12.31 12.33 2.46
N VAL A 293 11.48 13.21 1.95
CA VAL A 293 10.82 13.04 0.66
C VAL A 293 11.51 13.95 -0.36
N ALA A 294 11.94 13.34 -1.47
CA ALA A 294 12.59 14.06 -2.58
C ALA A 294 11.98 13.56 -3.90
N GLY A 295 10.99 14.29 -4.42
CA GLY A 295 10.20 13.85 -5.56
C GLY A 295 9.44 12.55 -5.23
N GLU A 296 9.70 11.49 -5.99
CA GLU A 296 9.08 10.16 -5.78
C GLU A 296 9.85 9.27 -4.79
N MET A 297 11.01 9.71 -4.32
CA MET A 297 11.83 8.92 -3.39
C MET A 297 11.54 9.31 -1.94
N VAL A 298 11.35 8.29 -1.11
CA VAL A 298 11.23 8.43 0.34
C VAL A 298 12.40 7.73 0.99
N ARG A 299 13.20 8.49 1.76
CA ARG A 299 14.24 7.93 2.62
C ARG A 299 13.76 7.96 4.05
N ILE A 300 13.79 6.82 4.71
CA ILE A 300 13.48 6.67 6.14
C ILE A 300 14.76 6.22 6.82
N THR A 301 15.16 6.95 7.87
CA THR A 301 16.26 6.58 8.75
C THR A 301 15.66 6.31 10.13
N ALA A 302 16.05 5.22 10.78
CA ALA A 302 15.61 4.87 12.12
C ALA A 302 16.81 4.40 12.93
N GLN A 303 16.79 4.65 14.25
CA GLN A 303 17.84 4.29 15.19
C GLN A 303 17.19 3.80 16.49
N LEU A 304 17.68 2.68 17.00
CA LEU A 304 17.29 2.16 18.32
C LEU A 304 18.38 2.51 19.32
N ILE A 305 18.00 3.19 20.39
CA ILE A 305 18.92 3.76 21.37
C ILE A 305 18.55 3.24 22.75
N GLN A 306 19.54 2.90 23.56
CA GLN A 306 19.36 2.62 24.97
C GLN A 306 19.25 3.95 25.74
N ALA A 307 18.06 4.24 26.27
CA ALA A 307 17.76 5.55 26.84
C ALA A 307 18.69 5.98 27.98
N SER A 308 19.15 5.03 28.82
CA SER A 308 19.99 5.33 30.00
C SER A 308 21.43 5.68 29.66
N THR A 309 21.98 5.17 28.55
CA THR A 309 23.40 5.32 28.16
C THR A 309 23.59 6.17 26.91
N ASP A 310 22.49 6.50 26.21
CA ASP A 310 22.50 7.17 24.89
C ASP A 310 23.30 6.39 23.81
N GLU A 311 23.34 5.06 23.96
CA GLU A 311 24.11 4.18 23.12
C GLU A 311 23.24 3.63 21.98
N HIS A 312 23.72 3.77 20.74
CA HIS A 312 23.05 3.22 19.58
C HIS A 312 23.18 1.69 19.57
N LEU A 313 22.06 1.00 19.58
CA LEU A 313 22.00 -0.45 19.49
C LEU A 313 21.85 -0.94 18.05
N TRP A 314 21.25 -0.10 17.22
CA TRP A 314 20.99 -0.42 15.80
C TRP A 314 20.68 0.87 15.04
#